data_c51b7471c8e35a691201842b693e3487
#
_entry.id   c51b7471c8e35a691201842b693e3487
#
_cell.length_a   1.000
_cell.length_b   1.000
_cell.length_c   1.000
_cell.angle_alpha   90.00
_cell.angle_beta   90.00
_cell.angle_gamma   90.00
#
_symmetry.space_group_name_H-M   'P 1'
#
loop_
_entity.id
_entity.type
_entity.pdbx_description
1 polymer ?
#
loop_
_entity_poly.entity_id
_entity_poly.type
_entity_poly.pdbx_seq_one_letter_code
_entity_poly.pdbx_strand_id
1 'polypeptide(L)'
;VTPRALRFLALLGAAMLLAIAIASVRAASAADPAWPTRPITMVIAYPPGAITDTVGRRVGDRLGTALGVSVVIDNRGGAGGNLAASLVSKAQPDGHTLLFTSYGNLLIAAAADLRLDFNPRRDLAPVAMIGPMTVVLLVRPDLPFRTIQDFVAHARANPGRVNFASVGVGSSYHLLIEQMIALGRIDMLHVPYRGGAAAMADFLGGRVDAMLATLLFARPYMNDNRARAIAVANAERSPVLPDLPAVGEQAVPGARLVDGLAVMGPAGLPAPVLARLNAEISRIVAQPDMHAWLTGEGVVPRPMAPEAIAAMLRDEAEPLRRLIRENNIRLELGGVPGR
;
A
#
# COMPACT_ATOMS: atom_id res chain seq x y z
N VAL A 1 47.77 -58.47 -0.93
CA VAL A 1 47.68 -57.20 -1.66
C VAL A 1 49.08 -56.60 -1.69
N THR A 2 49.64 -56.37 -2.86
CA THR A 2 50.99 -55.92 -2.96
C THR A 2 51.08 -54.44 -2.52
N PRO A 3 52.17 -54.01 -1.86
CA PRO A 3 52.31 -52.63 -1.39
C PRO A 3 52.19 -51.54 -2.50
N ARG A 4 52.35 -51.96 -3.77
CA ARG A 4 52.14 -51.09 -4.97
C ARG A 4 50.65 -50.83 -5.23
N ALA A 5 49.76 -51.82 -4.99
CA ALA A 5 48.30 -51.66 -5.18
C ALA A 5 47.69 -50.70 -4.12
N LEU A 6 48.17 -50.73 -2.86
CA LEU A 6 47.77 -49.83 -1.81
C LEU A 6 48.12 -48.36 -2.12
N ARG A 7 49.33 -48.13 -2.64
CA ARG A 7 49.79 -46.79 -3.03
C ARG A 7 48.98 -46.21 -4.21
N PHE A 8 48.62 -47.05 -5.16
CA PHE A 8 47.82 -46.66 -6.31
C PHE A 8 46.39 -46.27 -5.89
N LEU A 9 45.77 -47.03 -5.00
CA LEU A 9 44.45 -46.71 -4.41
C LEU A 9 44.47 -45.42 -3.57
N ALA A 10 45.52 -45.17 -2.80
CA ALA A 10 45.71 -43.95 -2.03
C ALA A 10 45.88 -42.71 -2.91
N LEU A 11 46.60 -42.82 -4.03
CA LEU A 11 46.74 -41.74 -4.99
C LEU A 11 45.44 -41.43 -5.74
N LEU A 12 44.66 -42.44 -6.12
CA LEU A 12 43.33 -42.27 -6.72
C LEU A 12 42.36 -41.59 -5.76
N GLY A 13 42.36 -41.99 -4.48
CA GLY A 13 41.55 -41.36 -3.45
C GLY A 13 41.88 -39.91 -3.20
N ALA A 14 43.20 -39.58 -3.17
CA ALA A 14 43.66 -38.20 -3.02
C ALA A 14 43.28 -37.32 -4.22
N ALA A 15 43.41 -37.86 -5.45
CA ALA A 15 43.03 -37.15 -6.68
C ALA A 15 41.49 -36.89 -6.74
N MET A 16 40.71 -37.84 -6.29
CA MET A 16 39.25 -37.73 -6.22
C MET A 16 38.79 -36.68 -5.18
N LEU A 17 39.42 -36.68 -4.00
CA LEU A 17 39.19 -35.67 -2.97
C LEU A 17 39.57 -34.27 -3.42
N LEU A 18 40.71 -34.16 -4.14
CA LEU A 18 41.15 -32.89 -4.71
C LEU A 18 40.18 -32.40 -5.82
N ALA A 19 39.70 -33.32 -6.67
CA ALA A 19 38.71 -32.98 -7.70
C ALA A 19 37.37 -32.53 -7.08
N ILE A 20 36.91 -33.18 -6.00
CA ILE A 20 35.72 -32.76 -5.27
C ILE A 20 35.94 -31.39 -4.59
N ALA A 21 37.10 -31.15 -3.99
CA ALA A 21 37.44 -29.86 -3.40
C ALA A 21 37.50 -28.75 -4.45
N ILE A 22 38.06 -28.97 -5.62
CA ILE A 22 38.12 -28.01 -6.74
C ILE A 22 36.73 -27.78 -7.32
N ALA A 23 35.88 -28.80 -7.44
CA ALA A 23 34.50 -28.67 -7.87
C ALA A 23 33.66 -27.85 -6.87
N SER A 24 33.85 -28.07 -5.56
CA SER A 24 33.19 -27.32 -4.49
C SER A 24 33.64 -25.85 -4.47
N VAL A 25 34.92 -25.56 -4.69
CA VAL A 25 35.44 -24.17 -4.79
C VAL A 25 34.93 -23.49 -6.05
N ARG A 26 34.82 -24.20 -7.19
CA ARG A 26 34.23 -23.65 -8.43
C ARG A 26 32.71 -23.42 -8.31
N ALA A 27 32.00 -24.30 -7.61
CA ALA A 27 30.58 -24.10 -7.33
C ALA A 27 30.33 -22.89 -6.39
N ALA A 28 31.23 -22.63 -5.44
CA ALA A 28 31.19 -21.46 -4.55
C ALA A 28 31.66 -20.17 -5.26
N SER A 29 32.38 -20.26 -6.38
CA SER A 29 32.94 -19.11 -7.13
C SER A 29 32.13 -18.73 -8.36
N ALA A 30 31.03 -19.39 -8.67
CA ALA A 30 29.98 -18.85 -9.51
C ALA A 30 29.17 -17.84 -8.66
N ALA A 31 29.80 -16.71 -8.29
CA ALA A 31 29.08 -15.57 -7.78
C ALA A 31 28.05 -15.23 -8.86
N ASP A 32 26.79 -15.48 -8.58
CA ASP A 32 25.66 -14.90 -9.34
C ASP A 32 26.00 -13.44 -9.61
N PRO A 33 25.92 -12.96 -10.86
CA PRO A 33 26.28 -11.57 -11.15
C PRO A 33 25.54 -10.70 -10.16
N ALA A 34 26.31 -9.86 -9.43
CA ALA A 34 25.79 -9.15 -8.25
C ALA A 34 24.53 -8.38 -8.64
N TRP A 35 23.36 -8.90 -8.23
CA TRP A 35 22.09 -8.21 -8.45
C TRP A 35 22.16 -6.80 -7.86
N PRO A 36 21.60 -5.76 -8.53
CA PRO A 36 20.91 -5.75 -9.83
C PRO A 36 21.86 -5.67 -11.02
N THR A 37 21.54 -6.35 -12.12
CA THR A 37 22.38 -6.38 -13.34
C THR A 37 21.86 -5.47 -14.46
N ARG A 38 20.67 -4.88 -14.29
CA ARG A 38 19.96 -4.04 -15.27
C ARG A 38 19.02 -3.08 -14.54
N PRO A 39 18.45 -2.07 -15.22
CA PRO A 39 17.47 -1.17 -14.61
C PRO A 39 16.31 -1.90 -13.94
N ILE A 40 15.81 -1.33 -12.84
CA ILE A 40 14.62 -1.80 -12.13
C ILE A 40 13.42 -0.99 -12.61
N THR A 41 12.32 -1.65 -12.97
CA THR A 41 11.04 -1.00 -13.24
C THR A 41 10.22 -0.95 -11.96
N MET A 42 9.88 0.25 -11.50
CA MET A 42 8.95 0.46 -10.39
C MET A 42 7.59 0.86 -10.96
N VAL A 43 6.67 -0.11 -10.97
CA VAL A 43 5.29 0.09 -11.42
C VAL A 43 4.52 0.78 -10.30
N ILE A 44 4.01 1.99 -10.57
CA ILE A 44 3.22 2.76 -9.61
C ILE A 44 1.74 2.58 -9.91
N ALA A 45 0.98 2.13 -8.90
CA ALA A 45 -0.41 1.72 -9.05
C ALA A 45 -1.42 2.88 -9.26
N TYR A 46 -0.94 4.12 -9.35
CA TYR A 46 -1.79 5.32 -9.44
C TYR A 46 -1.26 6.33 -10.47
N PRO A 47 -2.12 7.26 -10.94
CA PRO A 47 -1.73 8.28 -11.88
C PRO A 47 -0.60 9.18 -11.36
N PRO A 48 0.17 9.82 -12.26
CA PRO A 48 1.15 10.84 -11.90
C PRO A 48 0.54 11.95 -11.02
N GLY A 49 1.32 12.43 -10.04
CA GLY A 49 0.92 13.48 -9.11
C GLY A 49 0.12 13.00 -7.89
N ALA A 50 -0.30 11.74 -7.83
CA ALA A 50 -0.83 11.15 -6.60
C ALA A 50 0.29 10.97 -5.56
N ILE A 51 -0.07 10.88 -4.26
CA ILE A 51 0.91 10.64 -3.17
C ILE A 51 1.79 9.41 -3.44
N THR A 52 1.21 8.36 -4.00
CA THR A 52 1.92 7.13 -4.38
C THR A 52 2.97 7.41 -5.45
N ASP A 53 2.67 8.23 -6.45
CA ASP A 53 3.62 8.62 -7.49
C ASP A 53 4.72 9.52 -6.92
N THR A 54 4.35 10.54 -6.15
CA THR A 54 5.29 11.49 -5.55
C THR A 54 6.30 10.79 -4.65
N VAL A 55 5.83 9.91 -3.77
CA VAL A 55 6.70 9.14 -2.86
C VAL A 55 7.48 8.07 -3.62
N GLY A 56 6.81 7.36 -4.55
CA GLY A 56 7.44 6.30 -5.34
C GLY A 56 8.61 6.79 -6.18
N ARG A 57 8.50 7.96 -6.82
CA ARG A 57 9.61 8.59 -7.56
C ARG A 57 10.79 8.91 -6.65
N ARG A 58 10.54 9.53 -5.49
CA ARG A 58 11.61 9.90 -4.56
C ARG A 58 12.29 8.68 -3.93
N VAL A 59 11.54 7.63 -3.64
CA VAL A 59 12.10 6.34 -3.20
C VAL A 59 12.89 5.69 -4.34
N GLY A 60 12.35 5.69 -5.56
CA GLY A 60 12.99 5.12 -6.75
C GLY A 60 14.32 5.77 -7.08
N ASP A 61 14.40 7.10 -7.07
CA ASP A 61 15.64 7.86 -7.34
C ASP A 61 16.73 7.50 -6.33
N ARG A 62 16.39 7.45 -5.03
CA ARG A 62 17.34 7.08 -3.97
C ARG A 62 17.73 5.61 -4.03
N LEU A 63 16.79 4.74 -4.35
CA LEU A 63 17.06 3.31 -4.53
C LEU A 63 18.01 3.08 -5.71
N GLY A 64 17.77 3.78 -6.82
CA GLY A 64 18.66 3.73 -7.99
C GLY A 64 20.08 4.16 -7.66
N THR A 65 20.22 5.28 -6.94
CA THR A 65 21.53 5.75 -6.44
C THR A 65 22.21 4.72 -5.53
N ALA A 66 21.44 4.12 -4.59
CA ALA A 66 21.97 3.16 -3.64
C ALA A 66 22.41 1.83 -4.28
N LEU A 67 21.71 1.41 -5.33
CA LEU A 67 21.97 0.15 -6.03
C LEU A 67 22.90 0.31 -7.26
N GLY A 68 23.20 1.54 -7.68
CA GLY A 68 24.05 1.81 -8.84
C GLY A 68 23.37 1.51 -10.19
N VAL A 69 22.05 1.47 -10.25
CA VAL A 69 21.26 1.24 -11.48
C VAL A 69 20.11 2.24 -11.60
N SER A 70 19.60 2.44 -12.80
CA SER A 70 18.39 3.27 -12.97
C SER A 70 17.15 2.58 -12.43
N VAL A 71 16.27 3.34 -11.75
CA VAL A 71 14.92 2.92 -11.42
C VAL A 71 13.94 3.67 -12.33
N VAL A 72 13.30 2.94 -13.22
CA VAL A 72 12.35 3.49 -14.20
C VAL A 72 10.95 3.46 -13.61
N ILE A 73 10.28 4.61 -13.56
CA ILE A 73 8.91 4.73 -13.05
C ILE A 73 7.92 4.48 -14.18
N ASP A 74 6.99 3.55 -13.95
CA ASP A 74 5.90 3.21 -14.87
C ASP A 74 4.54 3.32 -14.15
N ASN A 75 3.78 4.38 -14.43
CA ASN A 75 2.47 4.60 -13.82
C ASN A 75 1.39 3.76 -14.52
N ARG A 76 0.77 2.83 -13.78
CA ARG A 76 -0.30 1.92 -14.25
C ARG A 76 -1.53 2.05 -13.35
N GLY A 77 -2.18 3.20 -13.39
CA GLY A 77 -3.41 3.44 -12.63
C GLY A 77 -4.60 2.63 -13.16
N GLY A 78 -5.56 2.34 -12.29
CA GLY A 78 -6.83 1.68 -12.64
C GLY A 78 -7.26 0.62 -11.63
N ALA A 79 -8.57 0.40 -11.53
CA ALA A 79 -9.20 -0.60 -10.65
C ALA A 79 -8.69 -0.55 -9.19
N GLY A 80 -8.54 0.65 -8.61
CA GLY A 80 -8.00 0.80 -7.24
C GLY A 80 -6.54 0.34 -7.09
N GLY A 81 -5.74 0.31 -8.18
CA GLY A 81 -4.36 -0.18 -8.19
C GLY A 81 -4.22 -1.66 -8.54
N ASN A 82 -5.33 -2.40 -8.69
CA ASN A 82 -5.29 -3.83 -9.01
C ASN A 82 -4.72 -4.12 -10.41
N LEU A 83 -4.82 -3.16 -11.36
CA LEU A 83 -4.20 -3.30 -12.68
C LEU A 83 -2.67 -3.42 -12.59
N ALA A 84 -2.03 -2.54 -11.84
CA ALA A 84 -0.58 -2.59 -11.59
C ALA A 84 -0.18 -3.85 -10.81
N ALA A 85 -0.96 -4.20 -9.80
CA ALA A 85 -0.74 -5.39 -8.98
C ALA A 85 -0.81 -6.68 -9.81
N SER A 86 -1.80 -6.80 -10.71
CA SER A 86 -1.90 -7.91 -11.66
C SER A 86 -0.69 -7.99 -12.61
N LEU A 87 -0.24 -6.86 -13.12
CA LEU A 87 0.95 -6.82 -13.99
C LEU A 87 2.19 -7.34 -13.25
N VAL A 88 2.43 -6.83 -12.04
CA VAL A 88 3.63 -7.21 -11.27
C VAL A 88 3.54 -8.64 -10.75
N SER A 89 2.35 -9.13 -10.37
CA SER A 89 2.18 -10.51 -9.90
C SER A 89 2.57 -11.56 -10.95
N LYS A 90 2.58 -11.19 -12.22
CA LYS A 90 2.93 -12.05 -13.37
C LYS A 90 4.35 -11.80 -13.91
N ALA A 91 5.07 -10.84 -13.33
CA ALA A 91 6.45 -10.53 -13.73
C ALA A 91 7.43 -11.62 -13.27
N GLN A 92 8.63 -11.63 -13.86
CA GLN A 92 9.71 -12.52 -13.42
C GLN A 92 10.12 -12.16 -11.99
N PRO A 93 10.27 -13.15 -11.08
CA PRO A 93 10.62 -12.92 -9.68
C PRO A 93 12.13 -12.72 -9.50
N ASP A 94 12.74 -11.84 -10.28
CA ASP A 94 14.18 -11.54 -10.29
C ASP A 94 14.55 -10.22 -9.60
N GLY A 95 13.54 -9.50 -9.08
CA GLY A 95 13.72 -8.22 -8.39
C GLY A 95 13.86 -6.99 -9.29
N HIS A 96 13.74 -7.14 -10.63
CA HIS A 96 13.82 -6.00 -11.55
C HIS A 96 12.45 -5.42 -11.92
N THR A 97 11.36 -5.99 -11.40
CA THR A 97 10.01 -5.41 -11.51
C THR A 97 9.38 -5.37 -10.13
N LEU A 98 9.09 -4.17 -9.66
CA LEU A 98 8.52 -3.91 -8.35
C LEU A 98 7.20 -3.14 -8.47
N LEU A 99 6.30 -3.33 -7.53
CA LEU A 99 5.05 -2.58 -7.41
C LEU A 99 5.19 -1.58 -6.26
N PHE A 100 4.94 -0.32 -6.53
CA PHE A 100 4.74 0.71 -5.49
C PHE A 100 3.26 1.03 -5.38
N THR A 101 2.65 0.75 -4.24
CA THR A 101 1.19 0.78 -4.11
C THR A 101 0.71 1.19 -2.72
N SER A 102 -0.59 1.46 -2.61
CA SER A 102 -1.34 1.45 -1.35
C SER A 102 -1.60 0.00 -0.94
N TYR A 103 -1.18 -0.37 0.26
CA TYR A 103 -1.45 -1.72 0.78
C TYR A 103 -2.90 -1.91 1.21
N GLY A 104 -3.63 -0.82 1.50
CA GLY A 104 -5.06 -0.90 1.86
C GLY A 104 -5.91 -1.50 0.76
N ASN A 105 -5.63 -1.18 -0.49
CA ASN A 105 -6.36 -1.79 -1.61
C ASN A 105 -6.03 -3.28 -1.80
N LEU A 106 -4.78 -3.70 -1.54
CA LEU A 106 -4.42 -5.12 -1.54
C LEU A 106 -5.12 -5.88 -0.40
N LEU A 107 -5.29 -5.23 0.77
CA LEU A 107 -6.08 -5.79 1.88
C LEU A 107 -7.54 -6.01 1.49
N ILE A 108 -8.16 -5.01 0.86
CA ILE A 108 -9.54 -5.12 0.38
C ILE A 108 -9.66 -6.22 -0.67
N ALA A 109 -8.76 -6.24 -1.64
CA ALA A 109 -8.73 -7.27 -2.67
C ALA A 109 -8.65 -8.68 -2.09
N ALA A 110 -7.88 -8.83 -0.99
CA ALA A 110 -7.74 -10.10 -0.26
C ALA A 110 -8.91 -10.43 0.66
N ALA A 111 -9.66 -9.42 1.15
CA ALA A 111 -10.74 -9.59 2.13
C ALA A 111 -12.13 -9.70 1.48
N ALA A 112 -12.37 -8.98 0.39
CA ALA A 112 -13.69 -8.86 -0.24
C ALA A 112 -13.95 -9.89 -1.34
N ASP A 113 -13.07 -10.89 -1.51
CA ASP A 113 -13.16 -11.94 -2.54
C ASP A 113 -13.44 -11.36 -3.94
N LEU A 114 -12.77 -10.25 -4.25
CA LEU A 114 -12.91 -9.58 -5.55
C LEU A 114 -12.49 -10.52 -6.67
N ARG A 115 -13.24 -10.49 -7.78
CA ARG A 115 -12.89 -11.26 -8.99
C ARG A 115 -11.68 -10.62 -9.69
N LEU A 116 -10.49 -11.03 -9.27
CA LEU A 116 -9.22 -10.60 -9.83
C LEU A 116 -8.58 -11.75 -10.62
N ASP A 117 -7.74 -11.41 -11.57
CA ASP A 117 -6.94 -12.35 -12.37
C ASP A 117 -5.61 -12.75 -11.68
N PHE A 118 -5.44 -12.36 -10.42
CA PHE A 118 -4.33 -12.71 -9.52
C PHE A 118 -4.84 -12.83 -8.08
N ASN A 119 -4.05 -13.48 -7.21
CA ASN A 119 -4.31 -13.58 -5.79
C ASN A 119 -3.30 -12.74 -5.01
N PRO A 120 -3.70 -11.61 -4.36
CA PRO A 120 -2.77 -10.73 -3.65
C PRO A 120 -1.91 -11.40 -2.60
N ARG A 121 -2.42 -12.47 -1.96
CA ARG A 121 -1.72 -13.19 -0.89
C ARG A 121 -0.72 -14.22 -1.40
N ARG A 122 -0.96 -14.78 -2.59
CA ARG A 122 -0.15 -15.85 -3.17
C ARG A 122 0.85 -15.33 -4.18
N ASP A 123 0.42 -14.36 -5.00
CA ASP A 123 1.12 -13.99 -6.23
C ASP A 123 1.98 -12.72 -6.04
N LEU A 124 1.89 -12.06 -4.86
CA LEU A 124 2.73 -10.93 -4.47
C LEU A 124 3.48 -11.20 -3.17
N ALA A 125 4.73 -10.75 -3.11
CA ALA A 125 5.58 -10.77 -1.92
C ALA A 125 5.79 -9.36 -1.38
N PRO A 126 5.58 -9.07 -0.08
CA PRO A 126 5.99 -7.83 0.54
C PRO A 126 7.51 -7.65 0.44
N VAL A 127 7.95 -6.46 0.03
CA VAL A 127 9.36 -6.10 -0.07
C VAL A 127 9.75 -5.11 1.02
N ALA A 128 9.04 -3.98 1.11
CA ALA A 128 9.32 -2.96 2.12
C ALA A 128 8.06 -2.14 2.43
N MET A 129 7.93 -1.73 3.68
CA MET A 129 6.93 -0.75 4.13
C MET A 129 7.55 0.64 4.09
N ILE A 130 6.81 1.60 3.52
CA ILE A 130 7.15 3.02 3.65
C ILE A 130 6.49 3.57 4.92
N GLY A 131 5.17 3.36 5.03
CA GLY A 131 4.41 3.73 6.22
C GLY A 131 2.94 4.05 5.95
N PRO A 132 2.12 4.13 7.00
CA PRO A 132 0.74 4.57 6.91
C PRO A 132 0.63 6.00 6.40
N MET A 133 -0.39 6.25 5.58
CA MET A 133 -0.76 7.59 5.10
C MET A 133 -1.76 8.22 6.06
N THR A 134 -1.62 9.51 6.34
CA THR A 134 -2.65 10.29 7.01
C THR A 134 -3.74 10.64 5.99
N VAL A 135 -4.94 10.13 6.23
CA VAL A 135 -6.13 10.42 5.45
C VAL A 135 -7.11 11.18 6.33
N VAL A 136 -7.64 12.27 5.83
CA VAL A 136 -8.58 13.13 6.56
C VAL A 136 -9.98 13.02 6.00
N LEU A 137 -10.97 13.07 6.90
CA LEU A 137 -12.36 13.28 6.56
C LEU A 137 -12.60 14.78 6.44
N LEU A 138 -12.84 15.21 5.21
CA LEU A 138 -13.15 16.59 4.85
C LEU A 138 -14.65 16.80 4.79
N VAL A 139 -15.10 17.95 5.27
CA VAL A 139 -16.45 18.47 5.12
C VAL A 139 -16.42 19.90 4.57
N ARG A 140 -17.48 20.32 3.89
CA ARG A 140 -17.60 21.70 3.43
C ARG A 140 -17.71 22.66 4.62
N PRO A 141 -17.00 23.79 4.59
CA PRO A 141 -16.99 24.75 5.71
C PRO A 141 -18.34 25.43 5.97
N ASP A 142 -19.22 25.51 4.96
CA ASP A 142 -20.56 26.10 5.04
C ASP A 142 -21.58 25.21 5.74
N LEU A 143 -21.26 23.92 5.95
CA LEU A 143 -22.11 22.98 6.65
C LEU A 143 -22.02 23.14 8.18
N PRO A 144 -23.09 22.77 8.93
CA PRO A 144 -23.19 23.11 10.36
C PRO A 144 -22.30 22.23 11.27
N PHE A 145 -21.69 21.18 10.75
CA PHE A 145 -20.85 20.29 11.56
C PHE A 145 -19.38 20.71 11.57
N ARG A 146 -18.80 20.74 12.77
CA ARG A 146 -17.42 21.11 13.02
C ARG A 146 -16.58 19.96 13.57
N THR A 147 -17.23 18.95 14.08
CA THR A 147 -16.64 17.73 14.66
C THR A 147 -17.19 16.49 13.96
N ILE A 148 -16.51 15.37 14.16
CA ILE A 148 -17.01 14.07 13.66
C ILE A 148 -18.31 13.68 14.34
N GLN A 149 -18.52 14.07 15.60
CA GLN A 149 -19.77 13.84 16.33
C GLN A 149 -20.92 14.60 15.70
N ASP A 150 -20.73 15.89 15.39
CA ASP A 150 -21.75 16.72 14.71
C ASP A 150 -22.12 16.09 13.36
N PHE A 151 -21.14 15.64 12.60
CA PHE A 151 -21.33 15.00 11.31
C PHE A 151 -22.18 13.73 11.43
N VAL A 152 -21.84 12.84 12.35
CA VAL A 152 -22.59 11.59 12.58
C VAL A 152 -23.99 11.89 13.11
N ALA A 153 -24.14 12.84 14.03
CA ALA A 153 -25.44 13.26 14.54
C ALA A 153 -26.34 13.82 13.44
N HIS A 154 -25.75 14.68 12.56
CA HIS A 154 -26.46 15.24 11.40
C HIS A 154 -26.91 14.16 10.41
N ALA A 155 -25.99 13.24 10.04
CA ALA A 155 -26.31 12.14 9.13
C ALA A 155 -27.42 11.22 9.69
N ARG A 156 -27.41 11.00 11.01
CA ARG A 156 -28.46 10.21 11.70
C ARG A 156 -29.82 10.91 11.72
N ALA A 157 -29.82 12.24 11.91
CA ALA A 157 -31.03 13.03 11.92
C ALA A 157 -31.60 13.28 10.51
N ASN A 158 -30.79 13.12 9.46
CA ASN A 158 -31.13 13.39 8.07
C ASN A 158 -30.77 12.22 7.16
N PRO A 159 -31.44 11.07 7.25
CA PRO A 159 -31.10 9.89 6.47
C PRO A 159 -31.12 10.16 4.97
N GLY A 160 -30.08 9.69 4.26
CA GLY A 160 -29.91 9.84 2.81
C GLY A 160 -29.63 11.25 2.31
N ARG A 161 -29.41 12.23 3.21
CA ARG A 161 -29.19 13.64 2.82
C ARG A 161 -27.71 14.03 2.75
N VAL A 162 -26.81 13.23 3.31
CA VAL A 162 -25.38 13.49 3.23
C VAL A 162 -24.80 12.73 2.04
N ASN A 163 -24.22 13.49 1.09
CA ASN A 163 -23.51 12.93 -0.07
C ASN A 163 -22.03 12.81 0.26
N PHE A 164 -21.50 11.58 0.25
CA PHE A 164 -20.11 11.31 0.56
C PHE A 164 -19.34 10.81 -0.68
N ALA A 165 -18.26 11.51 -1.04
CA ALA A 165 -17.43 11.15 -2.19
C ALA A 165 -16.31 10.19 -1.86
N SER A 166 -16.09 9.18 -2.71
CA SER A 166 -14.90 8.33 -2.68
C SER A 166 -14.11 8.40 -3.99
N VAL A 167 -12.89 7.87 -3.98
CA VAL A 167 -12.04 7.75 -5.17
C VAL A 167 -12.38 6.54 -6.06
N GLY A 168 -13.53 5.93 -5.82
CA GLY A 168 -14.08 4.84 -6.62
C GLY A 168 -14.59 3.67 -5.78
N VAL A 169 -15.48 2.90 -6.40
CA VAL A 169 -16.01 1.67 -5.81
C VAL A 169 -14.88 0.66 -5.58
N GLY A 170 -14.91 -0.05 -4.45
CA GLY A 170 -13.87 -1.01 -4.08
C GLY A 170 -12.57 -0.40 -3.55
N SER A 171 -12.49 0.94 -3.43
CA SER A 171 -11.34 1.61 -2.78
C SER A 171 -11.40 1.49 -1.26
N SER A 172 -10.24 1.68 -0.60
CA SER A 172 -10.16 1.76 0.87
C SER A 172 -11.05 2.87 1.44
N TYR A 173 -11.24 3.95 0.70
CA TYR A 173 -12.12 5.05 1.08
C TYR A 173 -13.60 4.65 1.01
N HIS A 174 -14.00 3.94 -0.06
CA HIS A 174 -15.36 3.38 -0.14
C HIS A 174 -15.65 2.46 1.06
N LEU A 175 -14.71 1.57 1.38
CA LEU A 175 -14.88 0.66 2.51
C LEU A 175 -15.07 1.41 3.84
N LEU A 176 -14.30 2.50 4.09
CA LEU A 176 -14.49 3.28 5.31
C LEU A 176 -15.87 3.97 5.34
N ILE A 177 -16.37 4.47 4.21
CA ILE A 177 -17.73 5.01 4.13
C ILE A 177 -18.74 3.96 4.54
N GLU A 178 -18.65 2.77 3.99
CA GLU A 178 -19.55 1.65 4.31
C GLU A 178 -19.44 1.22 5.79
N GLN A 179 -18.22 1.24 6.36
CA GLN A 179 -18.03 1.04 7.81
C GLN A 179 -18.76 2.11 8.62
N MET A 180 -18.65 3.38 8.22
CA MET A 180 -19.32 4.48 8.91
C MET A 180 -20.84 4.34 8.82
N ILE A 181 -21.37 3.95 7.67
CA ILE A 181 -22.81 3.68 7.48
C ILE A 181 -23.26 2.54 8.41
N ALA A 182 -22.59 1.40 8.34
CA ALA A 182 -22.98 0.19 9.05
C ALA A 182 -22.82 0.34 10.58
N LEU A 183 -21.62 0.70 11.04
CA LEU A 183 -21.30 0.80 12.46
C LEU A 183 -21.88 2.05 13.12
N GLY A 184 -21.96 3.16 12.38
CA GLY A 184 -22.55 4.42 12.84
C GLY A 184 -24.09 4.41 12.85
N ARG A 185 -24.71 3.42 12.19
CA ARG A 185 -26.17 3.36 11.96
C ARG A 185 -26.68 4.67 11.38
N ILE A 186 -26.01 5.13 10.32
CA ILE A 186 -26.34 6.33 9.58
C ILE A 186 -26.62 5.96 8.13
N ASP A 187 -27.37 6.80 7.45
CA ASP A 187 -27.66 6.63 6.03
C ASP A 187 -27.06 7.80 5.25
N MET A 188 -26.16 7.49 4.32
CA MET A 188 -25.46 8.45 3.48
C MET A 188 -25.44 7.95 2.05
N LEU A 189 -25.48 8.86 1.09
CA LEU A 189 -25.34 8.54 -0.33
C LEU A 189 -23.86 8.52 -0.72
N HIS A 190 -23.37 7.34 -1.08
CA HIS A 190 -22.02 7.21 -1.64
C HIS A 190 -21.98 7.64 -3.11
N VAL A 191 -21.10 8.59 -3.43
CA VAL A 191 -20.84 9.09 -4.78
C VAL A 191 -19.43 8.71 -5.21
N PRO A 192 -19.26 7.69 -6.07
CA PRO A 192 -17.94 7.26 -6.52
C PRO A 192 -17.38 8.12 -7.66
N TYR A 193 -16.10 8.47 -7.58
CA TYR A 193 -15.38 9.23 -8.60
C TYR A 193 -14.18 8.44 -9.16
N ARG A 194 -13.72 8.80 -10.36
CA ARG A 194 -12.50 8.23 -10.95
C ARG A 194 -11.25 8.94 -10.43
N GLY A 195 -11.10 8.99 -9.08
CA GLY A 195 -9.96 9.58 -8.40
C GLY A 195 -10.27 10.87 -7.63
N GLY A 196 -9.31 11.31 -6.82
CA GLY A 196 -9.50 12.40 -5.86
C GLY A 196 -9.73 13.79 -6.51
N ALA A 197 -9.15 14.06 -7.66
CA ALA A 197 -9.30 15.36 -8.33
C ALA A 197 -10.74 15.64 -8.75
N ALA A 198 -11.43 14.67 -9.34
CA ALA A 198 -12.83 14.78 -9.73
C ALA A 198 -13.74 14.91 -8.49
N ALA A 199 -13.47 14.10 -7.45
CA ALA A 199 -14.20 14.20 -6.18
C ALA A 199 -14.03 15.59 -5.52
N MET A 200 -12.81 16.12 -5.50
CA MET A 200 -12.52 17.43 -4.94
C MET A 200 -13.21 18.56 -5.72
N ALA A 201 -13.25 18.48 -7.04
CA ALA A 201 -13.95 19.49 -7.86
C ALA A 201 -15.45 19.57 -7.49
N ASP A 202 -16.11 18.44 -7.35
CA ASP A 202 -17.53 18.38 -6.97
C ASP A 202 -17.75 18.73 -5.50
N PHE A 203 -16.81 18.38 -4.61
CA PHE A 203 -16.82 18.81 -3.21
C PHE A 203 -16.75 20.32 -3.08
N LEU A 204 -15.81 20.96 -3.78
CA LEU A 204 -15.67 22.42 -3.80
C LEU A 204 -16.84 23.12 -4.51
N GLY A 205 -17.47 22.43 -5.47
CA GLY A 205 -18.68 22.89 -6.17
C GLY A 205 -19.99 22.66 -5.40
N GLY A 206 -19.93 22.08 -4.19
CA GLY A 206 -21.10 21.85 -3.34
C GLY A 206 -22.00 20.69 -3.75
N ARG A 207 -21.56 19.81 -4.68
CA ARG A 207 -22.33 18.63 -5.11
C ARG A 207 -22.22 17.45 -4.14
N VAL A 208 -21.17 17.40 -3.36
CA VAL A 208 -20.98 16.44 -2.28
C VAL A 208 -20.61 17.17 -0.99
N ASP A 209 -21.00 16.61 0.14
CA ASP A 209 -20.91 17.24 1.47
C ASP A 209 -19.62 16.89 2.19
N ALA A 210 -19.12 15.68 1.94
CA ALA A 210 -17.95 15.14 2.60
C ALA A 210 -17.13 14.27 1.64
N MET A 211 -15.82 14.16 1.92
CA MET A 211 -14.92 13.25 1.20
C MET A 211 -13.73 12.83 2.06
N LEU A 212 -13.11 11.72 1.71
CA LEU A 212 -11.80 11.33 2.20
C LEU A 212 -10.70 11.81 1.25
N ALA A 213 -9.61 12.32 1.82
CA ALA A 213 -8.45 12.74 1.05
C ALA A 213 -7.15 12.47 1.83
N THR A 214 -6.05 12.16 1.14
CA THR A 214 -4.73 12.18 1.78
C THR A 214 -4.39 13.59 2.24
N LEU A 215 -3.64 13.71 3.34
CA LEU A 215 -3.30 15.02 3.90
C LEU A 215 -2.57 15.91 2.88
N LEU A 216 -1.65 15.34 2.09
CA LEU A 216 -0.97 16.07 1.00
C LEU A 216 -1.97 16.75 0.08
N PHE A 217 -2.96 15.98 -0.39
CA PHE A 217 -3.97 16.49 -1.34
C PHE A 217 -4.97 17.46 -0.69
N ALA A 218 -5.29 17.26 0.59
CA ALA A 218 -6.25 18.08 1.33
C ALA A 218 -5.68 19.44 1.78
N ARG A 219 -4.39 19.48 2.12
CA ARG A 219 -3.73 20.62 2.79
C ARG A 219 -3.94 21.98 2.14
N PRO A 220 -3.79 22.17 0.81
CA PRO A 220 -4.04 23.46 0.19
C PRO A 220 -5.46 23.98 0.45
N TYR A 221 -6.45 23.11 0.34
CA TYR A 221 -7.87 23.47 0.54
C TYR A 221 -8.21 23.72 2.01
N MET A 222 -7.53 23.02 2.94
CA MET A 222 -7.65 23.28 4.37
C MET A 222 -7.05 24.64 4.75
N ASN A 223 -5.88 24.97 4.22
CA ASN A 223 -5.20 26.26 4.46
C ASN A 223 -6.01 27.44 3.94
N ASP A 224 -6.68 27.28 2.80
CA ASP A 224 -7.55 28.30 2.19
C ASP A 224 -8.97 28.34 2.80
N ASN A 225 -9.23 27.57 3.87
CA ASN A 225 -10.56 27.40 4.47
C ASN A 225 -11.66 26.96 3.49
N ARG A 226 -11.30 26.30 2.40
CA ARG A 226 -12.23 25.73 1.42
C ARG A 226 -12.68 24.30 1.77
N ALA A 227 -11.99 23.67 2.69
CA ALA A 227 -12.30 22.37 3.26
C ALA A 227 -11.99 22.37 4.76
N ARG A 228 -12.81 21.69 5.55
CA ARG A 228 -12.56 21.48 6.98
C ARG A 228 -12.31 20.01 7.25
N ALA A 229 -11.15 19.67 7.82
CA ALA A 229 -10.90 18.35 8.35
C ALA A 229 -11.55 18.22 9.74
N ILE A 230 -12.35 17.18 9.96
CA ILE A 230 -13.06 16.95 11.23
C ILE A 230 -12.62 15.66 11.94
N ALA A 231 -11.91 14.78 11.25
CA ALA A 231 -11.29 13.59 11.80
C ALA A 231 -10.16 13.08 10.89
N VAL A 232 -9.29 12.24 11.43
CA VAL A 232 -8.45 11.35 10.61
C VAL A 232 -9.16 10.01 10.41
N ALA A 233 -9.03 9.46 9.21
CA ALA A 233 -9.64 8.19 8.83
C ALA A 233 -8.91 6.98 9.42
N ASN A 234 -7.65 7.16 9.84
CA ASN A 234 -6.77 6.13 10.35
C ASN A 234 -7.32 5.47 11.63
N ALA A 235 -6.74 4.32 12.01
CA ALA A 235 -7.14 3.60 13.24
C ALA A 235 -6.90 4.42 14.52
N GLU A 236 -5.84 5.24 14.50
CA GLU A 236 -5.40 6.10 15.60
C GLU A 236 -5.19 7.52 15.08
N ARG A 237 -5.07 8.47 16.00
CA ARG A 237 -4.69 9.85 15.66
C ARG A 237 -3.36 9.87 14.89
N SER A 238 -3.27 10.75 13.93
CA SER A 238 -2.01 10.95 13.22
C SER A 238 -1.07 11.87 14.01
N PRO A 239 0.21 11.51 14.17
CA PRO A 239 1.18 12.40 14.80
C PRO A 239 1.39 13.71 14.02
N VAL A 240 0.96 13.76 12.75
CA VAL A 240 1.01 14.96 11.92
C VAL A 240 -0.16 15.90 12.18
N LEU A 241 -1.28 15.37 12.71
CA LEU A 241 -2.49 16.11 13.09
C LEU A 241 -3.01 15.60 14.45
N PRO A 242 -2.27 15.82 15.54
CA PRO A 242 -2.58 15.22 16.84
C PRO A 242 -3.90 15.71 17.45
N ASP A 243 -4.36 16.89 17.06
CA ASP A 243 -5.59 17.49 17.57
C ASP A 243 -6.85 16.91 16.91
N LEU A 244 -6.72 16.30 15.72
CA LEU A 244 -7.86 15.66 15.06
C LEU A 244 -8.08 14.25 15.61
N PRO A 245 -9.31 13.92 16.06
CA PRO A 245 -9.63 12.57 16.51
C PRO A 245 -9.62 11.59 15.34
N ALA A 246 -9.38 10.31 15.61
CA ALA A 246 -9.69 9.24 14.67
C ALA A 246 -11.21 9.04 14.57
N VAL A 247 -11.71 8.68 13.39
CA VAL A 247 -13.15 8.41 13.16
C VAL A 247 -13.70 7.40 14.16
N GLY A 248 -12.94 6.33 14.43
CA GLY A 248 -13.33 5.28 15.37
C GLY A 248 -13.22 5.65 16.85
N GLU A 249 -12.52 6.71 17.18
CA GLU A 249 -12.23 7.10 18.56
C GLU A 249 -13.46 7.69 19.27
N GLN A 250 -14.23 8.51 18.60
CA GLN A 250 -15.26 9.32 19.23
C GLN A 250 -16.67 9.16 18.66
N ALA A 251 -16.80 8.76 17.39
CA ALA A 251 -18.11 8.82 16.74
C ALA A 251 -18.60 7.49 16.18
N VAL A 252 -17.71 6.68 15.62
CA VAL A 252 -18.06 5.39 14.98
C VAL A 252 -17.06 4.33 15.45
N PRO A 253 -17.24 3.77 16.68
CA PRO A 253 -16.32 2.77 17.22
C PRO A 253 -16.10 1.60 16.25
N GLY A 254 -14.83 1.26 16.00
CA GLY A 254 -14.45 0.19 15.07
C GLY A 254 -14.29 0.61 13.61
N ALA A 255 -14.80 1.78 13.19
CA ALA A 255 -14.53 2.29 11.84
C ALA A 255 -13.09 2.81 11.74
N ARG A 256 -12.36 2.30 10.75
CA ARG A 256 -10.97 2.69 10.55
C ARG A 256 -10.51 2.41 9.12
N LEU A 257 -9.63 3.24 8.65
CA LEU A 257 -8.88 3.01 7.43
C LEU A 257 -7.53 2.36 7.78
N VAL A 258 -7.27 1.21 7.18
CA VAL A 258 -5.94 0.58 7.23
C VAL A 258 -5.30 0.75 5.87
N ASP A 259 -4.52 1.80 5.72
CA ASP A 259 -3.91 2.16 4.43
C ASP A 259 -2.54 2.85 4.62
N GLY A 260 -1.70 2.72 3.61
CA GLY A 260 -0.38 3.31 3.55
C GLY A 260 0.40 2.81 2.34
N LEU A 261 1.66 3.19 2.25
CA LEU A 261 2.51 2.93 1.10
C LEU A 261 3.46 1.76 1.37
N ALA A 262 3.54 0.87 0.39
CA ALA A 262 4.45 -0.28 0.42
C ALA A 262 5.02 -0.59 -0.97
N VAL A 263 6.17 -1.26 -0.96
CA VAL A 263 6.77 -1.90 -2.12
C VAL A 263 6.48 -3.38 -2.05
N MET A 264 5.96 -3.93 -3.13
CA MET A 264 5.72 -5.36 -3.32
C MET A 264 6.53 -5.86 -4.52
N GLY A 265 6.76 -7.15 -4.59
CA GLY A 265 7.31 -7.81 -5.78
C GLY A 265 6.46 -9.00 -6.18
N PRO A 266 6.74 -9.65 -7.31
CA PRO A 266 6.13 -10.95 -7.62
C PRO A 266 6.54 -11.99 -6.55
N ALA A 267 5.68 -12.97 -6.31
CA ALA A 267 6.00 -14.06 -5.40
C ALA A 267 7.21 -14.87 -5.92
N GLY A 268 8.02 -15.39 -5.01
CA GLY A 268 9.18 -16.20 -5.37
C GLY A 268 10.47 -15.41 -5.61
N LEU A 269 10.55 -14.16 -5.16
CA LEU A 269 11.81 -13.40 -5.16
C LEU A 269 12.92 -14.18 -4.43
N PRO A 270 14.14 -14.24 -4.98
CA PRO A 270 15.28 -14.82 -4.28
C PRO A 270 15.52 -14.13 -2.94
N ALA A 271 15.76 -14.91 -1.88
CA ALA A 271 15.92 -14.37 -0.53
C ALA A 271 17.02 -13.27 -0.43
N PRO A 272 18.20 -13.40 -1.09
CA PRO A 272 19.21 -12.34 -1.06
C PRO A 272 18.73 -11.03 -1.72
N VAL A 273 17.97 -11.12 -2.82
CA VAL A 273 17.39 -9.97 -3.52
C VAL A 273 16.36 -9.26 -2.65
N LEU A 274 15.44 -10.04 -2.05
CA LEU A 274 14.42 -9.52 -1.14
C LEU A 274 15.06 -8.81 0.07
N ALA A 275 16.04 -9.45 0.70
CA ALA A 275 16.74 -8.88 1.85
C ALA A 275 17.46 -7.57 1.49
N ARG A 276 18.14 -7.52 0.34
CA ARG A 276 18.82 -6.31 -0.12
C ARG A 276 17.87 -5.17 -0.44
N LEU A 277 16.76 -5.45 -1.16
CA LEU A 277 15.71 -4.47 -1.44
C LEU A 277 15.11 -3.89 -0.15
N ASN A 278 14.74 -4.77 0.78
CA ASN A 278 14.19 -4.34 2.07
C ASN A 278 15.17 -3.48 2.85
N ALA A 279 16.43 -3.90 2.96
CA ALA A 279 17.47 -3.16 3.69
C ALA A 279 17.68 -1.76 3.10
N GLU A 280 17.81 -1.64 1.77
CA GLU A 280 18.05 -0.35 1.12
C GLU A 280 16.85 0.58 1.22
N ILE A 281 15.63 0.08 0.96
CA ILE A 281 14.41 0.91 1.06
C ILE A 281 14.18 1.33 2.51
N SER A 282 14.36 0.43 3.49
CA SER A 282 14.22 0.76 4.91
C SER A 282 15.23 1.81 5.35
N ARG A 283 16.49 1.69 4.90
CA ARG A 283 17.53 2.68 5.16
C ARG A 283 17.20 4.05 4.54
N ILE A 284 16.67 4.08 3.31
CA ILE A 284 16.23 5.30 2.63
C ILE A 284 15.11 5.98 3.44
N VAL A 285 14.09 5.22 3.85
CA VAL A 285 12.95 5.73 4.62
C VAL A 285 13.39 6.27 5.99
N ALA A 286 14.42 5.67 6.60
CA ALA A 286 14.94 6.08 7.91
C ALA A 286 15.91 7.28 7.84
N GLN A 287 16.36 7.73 6.66
CA GLN A 287 17.22 8.91 6.54
C GLN A 287 16.49 10.15 7.09
N PRO A 288 17.15 11.00 7.90
CA PRO A 288 16.49 12.13 8.56
C PRO A 288 15.73 13.06 7.62
N ASP A 289 16.31 13.39 6.46
CA ASP A 289 15.71 14.27 5.45
C ASP A 289 14.53 13.59 4.73
N MET A 290 14.62 12.28 4.48
CA MET A 290 13.52 11.51 3.89
C MET A 290 12.39 11.33 4.90
N HIS A 291 12.73 11.03 6.16
CA HIS A 291 11.76 10.92 7.24
C HIS A 291 10.99 12.22 7.45
N ALA A 292 11.68 13.34 7.54
CA ALA A 292 11.05 14.66 7.69
C ALA A 292 10.16 15.00 6.49
N TRP A 293 10.63 14.71 5.28
CA TRP A 293 9.86 14.94 4.08
C TRP A 293 8.59 14.07 4.01
N LEU A 294 8.71 12.76 4.25
CA LEU A 294 7.56 11.84 4.28
C LEU A 294 6.51 12.30 5.31
N THR A 295 6.97 12.68 6.51
CA THR A 295 6.10 13.21 7.56
C THR A 295 5.40 14.50 7.07
N GLY A 296 6.13 15.39 6.41
CA GLY A 296 5.58 16.60 5.77
C GLY A 296 4.50 16.28 4.74
N GLU A 297 4.62 15.20 3.98
CA GLU A 297 3.64 14.73 3.01
C GLU A 297 2.47 13.94 3.64
N GLY A 298 2.47 13.77 4.96
CA GLY A 298 1.43 13.03 5.69
C GLY A 298 1.63 11.51 5.67
N VAL A 299 2.82 11.03 5.38
CA VAL A 299 3.20 9.62 5.51
C VAL A 299 4.01 9.46 6.79
N VAL A 300 3.60 8.56 7.67
CA VAL A 300 4.32 8.27 8.93
C VAL A 300 5.34 7.16 8.64
N PRO A 301 6.66 7.46 8.57
CA PRO A 301 7.66 6.46 8.22
C PRO A 301 7.65 5.27 9.18
N ARG A 302 7.49 4.07 8.65
CA ARG A 302 7.43 2.83 9.42
C ARG A 302 8.08 1.68 8.66
N PRO A 303 9.41 1.66 8.52
CA PRO A 303 10.09 0.54 7.87
C PRO A 303 9.86 -0.76 8.65
N MET A 304 9.61 -1.85 7.94
CA MET A 304 9.33 -3.17 8.50
C MET A 304 10.02 -4.26 7.68
N ALA A 305 10.36 -5.36 8.33
CA ALA A 305 10.83 -6.57 7.66
C ALA A 305 9.69 -7.21 6.81
N PRO A 306 10.01 -7.88 5.70
CA PRO A 306 9.01 -8.49 4.81
C PRO A 306 8.03 -9.42 5.53
N GLU A 307 8.53 -10.22 6.47
CA GLU A 307 7.72 -11.16 7.27
C GLU A 307 6.74 -10.43 8.17
N ALA A 308 7.16 -9.31 8.77
CA ALA A 308 6.30 -8.49 9.61
C ALA A 308 5.21 -7.79 8.78
N ILE A 309 5.53 -7.35 7.54
CA ILE A 309 4.53 -6.81 6.61
C ILE A 309 3.51 -7.89 6.23
N ALA A 310 4.00 -9.10 5.90
CA ALA A 310 3.13 -10.22 5.56
C ALA A 310 2.21 -10.62 6.72
N ALA A 311 2.72 -10.61 7.96
CA ALA A 311 1.93 -10.87 9.16
C ALA A 311 0.85 -9.78 9.35
N MET A 312 1.22 -8.51 9.30
CA MET A 312 0.28 -7.38 9.41
C MET A 312 -0.84 -7.48 8.36
N LEU A 313 -0.50 -7.75 7.09
CA LEU A 313 -1.49 -7.88 6.03
C LEU A 313 -2.45 -9.06 6.25
N ARG A 314 -1.97 -10.18 6.81
CA ARG A 314 -2.84 -11.32 7.18
C ARG A 314 -3.76 -10.97 8.35
N ASP A 315 -3.20 -10.37 9.39
CA ASP A 315 -3.91 -10.06 10.63
C ASP A 315 -5.01 -9.02 10.41
N GLU A 316 -4.80 -8.07 9.49
CA GLU A 316 -5.79 -7.07 9.12
C GLU A 316 -6.85 -7.60 8.14
N ALA A 317 -6.54 -8.57 7.30
CA ALA A 317 -7.46 -9.06 6.29
C ALA A 317 -8.64 -9.85 6.87
N GLU A 318 -8.46 -10.59 7.95
CA GLU A 318 -9.53 -11.42 8.52
C GLU A 318 -10.60 -10.62 9.27
N PRO A 319 -10.25 -9.65 10.16
CA PRO A 319 -11.23 -8.73 10.71
C PRO A 319 -11.99 -7.96 9.63
N LEU A 320 -11.29 -7.53 8.57
CA LEU A 320 -11.89 -6.81 7.46
C LEU A 320 -12.90 -7.68 6.69
N ARG A 321 -12.55 -8.94 6.41
CA ARG A 321 -13.47 -9.90 5.77
C ARG A 321 -14.72 -10.13 6.63
N ARG A 322 -14.56 -10.28 7.93
CA ARG A 322 -15.67 -10.45 8.87
C ARG A 322 -16.59 -9.23 8.82
N LEU A 323 -16.03 -8.03 8.92
CA LEU A 323 -16.80 -6.78 8.87
C LEU A 323 -17.58 -6.64 7.56
N ILE A 324 -16.96 -6.94 6.41
CA ILE A 324 -17.62 -6.91 5.09
C ILE A 324 -18.81 -7.88 5.06
N ARG A 325 -18.65 -9.10 5.56
CA ARG A 325 -19.73 -10.12 5.57
C ARG A 325 -20.86 -9.80 6.54
N GLU A 326 -20.51 -9.46 7.78
CA GLU A 326 -21.51 -9.22 8.85
C GLU A 326 -22.39 -8.00 8.56
N ASN A 327 -21.84 -7.02 7.84
CA ASN A 327 -22.56 -5.80 7.49
C ASN A 327 -23.06 -5.77 6.03
N ASN A 328 -22.94 -6.88 5.29
CA ASN A 328 -23.36 -7.00 3.88
C ASN A 328 -22.77 -5.90 2.99
N ILE A 329 -21.51 -5.47 3.25
CA ILE A 329 -20.85 -4.41 2.51
C ILE A 329 -20.55 -4.89 1.09
N ARG A 330 -21.07 -4.17 0.09
CA ARG A 330 -20.89 -4.50 -1.33
C ARG A 330 -19.78 -3.62 -1.92
N LEU A 331 -18.69 -4.24 -2.29
CA LEU A 331 -17.52 -3.60 -2.91
C LEU A 331 -17.38 -4.10 -4.36
N GLU A 332 -18.35 -3.81 -5.21
CA GLU A 332 -18.30 -4.23 -6.61
C GLU A 332 -17.30 -3.38 -7.38
N LEU A 333 -16.29 -4.03 -7.99
CA LEU A 333 -15.38 -3.40 -8.94
C LEU A 333 -16.11 -3.25 -10.28
N GLY A 334 -16.71 -2.05 -10.50
CA GLY A 334 -17.12 -1.61 -11.84
C GLY A 334 -18.11 -2.50 -12.57
N GLY A 335 -19.28 -2.72 -12.01
CA GLY A 335 -20.47 -3.09 -12.75
C GLY A 335 -21.42 -1.88 -12.79
N VAL A 336 -21.83 -1.46 -13.96
CA VAL A 336 -23.02 -0.61 -14.11
C VAL A 336 -24.13 -1.31 -13.36
N PRO A 337 -24.90 -0.61 -12.47
CA PRO A 337 -26.05 -1.23 -11.86
C PRO A 337 -26.92 -1.80 -12.97
N GLY A 338 -27.06 -3.12 -12.99
CA GLY A 338 -28.00 -3.78 -13.89
C GLY A 338 -29.39 -3.24 -13.62
N ARG A 339 -30.04 -2.79 -14.69
CA ARG A 339 -31.47 -2.45 -14.73
C ARG A 339 -32.31 -3.60 -14.23
#